data_cd3653e18774e8f9d45aaea532196d28
#
_entry.id   cd3653e18774e8f9d45aaea532196d28
#
_cell.length_a   1.000
_cell.length_b   1.000
_cell.length_c   1.000
_cell.angle_alpha   90.00
_cell.angle_beta   90.00
_cell.angle_gamma   90.00
#
_symmetry.space_group_name_H-M   'P 1'
#
loop_
_entity.id
_entity.type
_entity.pdbx_description
1 polymer ?
#
loop_
_entity_poly.entity_id
_entity_poly.type
_entity_poly.pdbx_seq_one_letter_code
_entity_poly.pdbx_strand_id
1 'polypeptide(L)'
;MSERFPLYTTNYIGGVMSLRKPQIASLKILEEIVTSVNLRKGMNLRAALGSVHAMYPTCSDFEREFMSITFVLATGVGKTRLMGAFIAYLYTQHNIKNFFVVAPNTTIYNKLKRDLSDNNNPKYVFRGLGCFPVLPQIIADDDYRDKAISLYDSEIHIFIYNIDKFNKEGANMRKVNELLGDSFYQYLSNLPDLVLIMDESHHYRAEKGAQALNDLHPLLGLELTATPLVTAGTKQVPFKNVVYEYPLSKAIEDGYTRTPFAVTRSDIDFYNFGDEQLDKMMLLDGIACHERTKGELEVYATNHSTPEKPVRTVKPFMLVVCKDTDHAAWVENFIKSDEFRNGAYRNKTITVHSRQKGAETEANTRLLLDVENPSNPVEIVIHVNMLKEGWDVNNLYTIVPLRTAASKILREQMVGRGLRLPYGERTGDRDVDAVMLTAHDKFQDILAEAQKGDSIFKAGNVIKAEDLDEPEEITYTQL
;
A
#
# COMPACT_ATOMS: atom_id res chain seq x y z
N MET A 1 19.53 5.66 -31.09
CA MET A 1 20.03 5.22 -29.77
C MET A 1 19.35 3.97 -29.22
N SER A 2 18.45 3.31 -29.95
CA SER A 2 17.72 2.12 -29.45
C SER A 2 18.39 0.76 -29.78
N GLU A 3 19.64 0.76 -30.26
CA GLU A 3 20.28 -0.48 -30.73
C GLU A 3 20.80 -1.40 -29.62
N ARG A 4 20.97 -0.91 -28.38
CA ARG A 4 21.54 -1.71 -27.28
C ARG A 4 20.55 -2.73 -26.69
N PHE A 5 19.25 -2.39 -26.68
CA PHE A 5 18.20 -3.22 -26.09
C PHE A 5 16.89 -3.22 -26.91
N PRO A 6 16.90 -3.62 -28.18
CA PRO A 6 15.71 -3.55 -29.04
C PRO A 6 14.53 -4.40 -28.55
N LEU A 7 14.79 -5.39 -27.69
CA LEU A 7 13.78 -6.33 -27.19
C LEU A 7 13.00 -5.84 -25.96
N TYR A 8 13.50 -4.83 -25.25
CA TYR A 8 12.90 -4.37 -23.99
C TYR A 8 11.78 -3.34 -24.18
N THR A 9 10.84 -3.66 -25.05
CA THR A 9 9.59 -2.91 -25.21
C THR A 9 8.69 -3.03 -23.98
N THR A 10 7.71 -2.15 -23.85
CA THR A 10 6.71 -2.21 -22.77
C THR A 10 5.97 -3.56 -22.73
N ASN A 11 5.69 -4.16 -23.89
CA ASN A 11 5.08 -5.47 -23.97
C ASN A 11 6.01 -6.59 -23.46
N TYR A 12 7.29 -6.56 -23.82
CA TYR A 12 8.28 -7.55 -23.35
C TYR A 12 8.49 -7.45 -21.85
N ILE A 13 8.73 -6.22 -21.33
CA ILE A 13 8.86 -5.97 -19.88
C ILE A 13 7.59 -6.44 -19.15
N GLY A 14 6.41 -6.12 -19.68
CA GLY A 14 5.14 -6.52 -19.11
C GLY A 14 4.99 -8.04 -19.01
N GLY A 15 5.40 -8.78 -20.04
CA GLY A 15 5.35 -10.23 -20.07
C GLY A 15 6.34 -10.88 -19.09
N VAL A 16 7.62 -10.49 -19.16
CA VAL A 16 8.69 -11.05 -18.31
C VAL A 16 8.45 -10.76 -16.82
N MET A 17 7.98 -9.58 -16.51
CA MET A 17 7.63 -9.21 -15.13
C MET A 17 6.26 -9.71 -14.70
N SER A 18 5.47 -10.35 -15.57
CA SER A 18 4.09 -10.78 -15.31
C SER A 18 3.25 -9.63 -14.73
N LEU A 19 3.31 -8.47 -15.40
CA LEU A 19 2.59 -7.28 -14.95
C LEU A 19 1.08 -7.46 -15.12
N ARG A 20 0.32 -6.96 -14.16
CA ARG A 20 -1.15 -6.89 -14.21
C ARG A 20 -1.60 -5.83 -15.23
N LYS A 21 -2.82 -5.94 -15.74
CA LYS A 21 -3.38 -5.00 -16.73
C LYS A 21 -3.15 -3.51 -16.40
N PRO A 22 -3.43 -3.00 -15.17
CA PRO A 22 -3.21 -1.60 -14.86
C PRO A 22 -1.71 -1.19 -14.84
N GLN A 23 -0.82 -2.12 -14.50
CA GLN A 23 0.63 -1.86 -14.56
C GLN A 23 1.11 -1.77 -16.01
N ILE A 24 0.61 -2.66 -16.90
CA ILE A 24 0.90 -2.60 -18.33
C ILE A 24 0.37 -1.30 -18.93
N ALA A 25 -0.87 -0.90 -18.58
CA ALA A 25 -1.44 0.37 -19.00
C ALA A 25 -0.59 1.56 -18.56
N SER A 26 -0.17 1.59 -17.28
CA SER A 26 0.71 2.64 -16.76
C SER A 26 2.05 2.71 -17.49
N LEU A 27 2.65 1.55 -17.80
CA LEU A 27 3.92 1.49 -18.52
C LEU A 27 3.79 2.00 -19.96
N LYS A 28 2.69 1.70 -20.66
CA LYS A 28 2.40 2.22 -21.99
C LYS A 28 2.14 3.72 -21.99
N ILE A 29 1.41 4.22 -20.99
CA ILE A 29 1.19 5.65 -20.80
C ILE A 29 2.53 6.38 -20.60
N LEU A 30 3.43 5.82 -19.79
CA LEU A 30 4.78 6.36 -19.65
C LEU A 30 5.51 6.41 -21.02
N GLU A 31 5.48 5.32 -21.79
CA GLU A 31 6.07 5.24 -23.12
C GLU A 31 5.51 6.34 -24.05
N GLU A 32 4.19 6.49 -24.14
CA GLU A 32 3.54 7.51 -24.96
C GLU A 32 3.96 8.92 -24.56
N ILE A 33 3.98 9.21 -23.27
CA ILE A 33 4.34 10.52 -22.75
C ILE A 33 5.83 10.84 -23.04
N VAL A 34 6.76 9.95 -22.65
CA VAL A 34 8.20 10.23 -22.82
C VAL A 34 8.64 10.24 -24.26
N THR A 35 7.90 9.57 -25.15
CA THR A 35 8.13 9.63 -26.60
C THR A 35 7.62 10.95 -27.21
N SER A 36 6.52 11.50 -26.66
CA SER A 36 5.92 12.74 -27.15
C SER A 36 6.68 14.01 -26.75
N VAL A 37 7.47 13.93 -25.66
CA VAL A 37 8.24 15.05 -25.12
C VAL A 37 9.74 14.79 -25.27
N ASN A 38 10.51 15.80 -25.58
CA ASN A 38 11.97 15.69 -25.61
C ASN A 38 12.53 15.82 -24.20
N LEU A 39 12.62 14.69 -23.47
CA LEU A 39 13.12 14.61 -22.10
C LEU A 39 14.58 15.11 -22.03
N ARG A 40 14.79 16.29 -21.43
CA ARG A 40 16.11 16.85 -21.14
C ARG A 40 16.01 17.89 -20.03
N LYS A 41 17.06 18.04 -19.25
CA LYS A 41 17.13 19.17 -18.28
C LYS A 41 16.93 20.51 -19.00
N GLY A 42 16.15 21.40 -18.36
CA GLY A 42 15.82 22.71 -18.93
C GLY A 42 14.84 22.67 -20.12
N MET A 43 14.11 21.55 -20.30
CA MET A 43 13.01 21.52 -21.28
C MET A 43 11.94 22.57 -20.97
N ASN A 44 11.23 23.03 -21.99
CA ASN A 44 10.11 23.94 -21.82
C ASN A 44 8.91 23.20 -21.19
N LEU A 45 8.71 23.35 -19.86
CA LEU A 45 7.66 22.69 -19.11
C LEU A 45 6.25 23.02 -19.61
N ARG A 46 6.03 24.26 -20.10
CA ARG A 46 4.73 24.66 -20.64
C ARG A 46 4.38 23.91 -21.92
N ALA A 47 5.38 23.75 -22.79
CA ALA A 47 5.22 23.00 -24.03
C ALA A 47 5.02 21.50 -23.73
N ALA A 48 5.81 20.94 -22.80
CA ALA A 48 5.65 19.57 -22.35
C ALA A 48 4.26 19.33 -21.75
N LEU A 49 3.78 20.23 -20.88
CA LEU A 49 2.43 20.15 -20.32
C LEU A 49 1.35 20.20 -21.41
N GLY A 50 1.50 21.05 -22.42
CA GLY A 50 0.58 21.10 -23.55
C GLY A 50 0.49 19.76 -24.30
N SER A 51 1.62 19.11 -24.54
CA SER A 51 1.67 17.78 -25.17
C SER A 51 1.02 16.70 -24.31
N VAL A 52 1.31 16.67 -23.00
CA VAL A 52 0.73 15.70 -22.08
C VAL A 52 -0.77 15.95 -21.92
N HIS A 53 -1.20 17.19 -21.72
CA HIS A 53 -2.62 17.57 -21.58
C HIS A 53 -3.46 17.18 -22.80
N ALA A 54 -2.89 17.30 -24.02
CA ALA A 54 -3.58 16.90 -25.23
C ALA A 54 -3.89 15.38 -25.27
N MET A 55 -3.03 14.55 -24.69
CA MET A 55 -3.22 13.10 -24.60
C MET A 55 -4.01 12.69 -23.34
N TYR A 56 -3.74 13.38 -22.24
CA TYR A 56 -4.31 13.10 -20.91
C TYR A 56 -4.90 14.39 -20.31
N PRO A 57 -6.16 14.74 -20.62
CA PRO A 57 -6.78 16.00 -20.19
C PRO A 57 -6.89 16.18 -18.67
N THR A 58 -6.81 15.11 -17.89
CA THR A 58 -6.75 15.13 -16.43
C THR A 58 -5.44 15.72 -15.89
N CYS A 59 -4.38 15.74 -16.71
CA CYS A 59 -3.11 16.39 -16.38
C CYS A 59 -3.13 17.84 -16.87
N SER A 60 -3.59 18.76 -16.02
CA SER A 60 -3.71 20.19 -16.32
C SER A 60 -2.58 21.06 -15.78
N ASP A 61 -1.76 20.50 -14.85
CA ASP A 61 -0.62 21.16 -14.22
C ASP A 61 0.34 20.10 -13.70
N PHE A 62 1.64 20.27 -13.83
CA PHE A 62 2.61 19.34 -13.23
C PHE A 62 2.75 19.50 -11.71
N GLU A 63 2.26 20.60 -11.15
CA GLU A 63 2.30 20.93 -9.70
C GLU A 63 3.71 20.90 -9.08
N ARG A 64 4.75 20.94 -9.93
CA ARG A 64 6.18 20.89 -9.62
C ARG A 64 6.94 21.80 -10.57
N GLU A 65 8.18 22.15 -10.21
CA GLU A 65 9.10 22.89 -11.08
C GLU A 65 9.80 22.01 -12.12
N PHE A 66 9.34 20.76 -12.26
CA PHE A 66 9.77 19.79 -13.25
C PHE A 66 8.57 18.99 -13.77
N MET A 67 8.75 18.27 -14.87
CA MET A 67 7.72 17.40 -15.41
C MET A 67 7.42 16.29 -14.42
N SER A 68 6.23 16.28 -13.84
CA SER A 68 5.77 15.27 -12.90
C SER A 68 4.39 14.75 -13.28
N ILE A 69 4.25 13.41 -13.35
CA ILE A 69 3.01 12.74 -13.73
C ILE A 69 2.60 11.71 -12.67
N THR A 70 1.31 11.64 -12.40
CA THR A 70 0.75 10.78 -11.35
C THR A 70 -0.04 9.61 -11.94
N PHE A 71 0.27 8.42 -11.45
CA PHE A 71 -0.49 7.19 -11.66
C PHE A 71 -1.25 6.86 -10.38
N VAL A 72 -2.56 6.98 -10.42
CA VAL A 72 -3.44 6.64 -9.30
C VAL A 72 -3.78 5.16 -9.39
N LEU A 73 -3.24 4.37 -8.48
CA LEU A 73 -3.40 2.92 -8.48
C LEU A 73 -3.87 2.44 -7.12
N ALA A 74 -4.95 1.68 -7.11
CA ALA A 74 -5.50 1.07 -5.91
C ALA A 74 -4.44 0.30 -5.10
N THR A 75 -4.67 0.17 -3.80
CA THR A 75 -3.87 -0.69 -2.93
C THR A 75 -3.92 -2.14 -3.41
N GLY A 76 -2.81 -2.87 -3.31
CA GLY A 76 -2.74 -4.28 -3.71
C GLY A 76 -2.48 -4.54 -5.20
N VAL A 77 -2.55 -3.53 -6.07
CA VAL A 77 -2.31 -3.68 -7.53
C VAL A 77 -0.83 -3.91 -7.87
N GLY A 78 0.10 -3.56 -6.96
CA GLY A 78 1.53 -3.81 -7.13
C GLY A 78 2.33 -2.59 -7.59
N LYS A 79 2.12 -1.42 -6.98
CA LYS A 79 2.87 -0.17 -7.24
C LYS A 79 4.39 -0.37 -7.24
N THR A 80 4.94 -1.10 -6.28
CA THR A 80 6.40 -1.35 -6.18
C THR A 80 6.95 -2.13 -7.39
N ARG A 81 6.19 -3.12 -7.91
CA ARG A 81 6.61 -3.84 -9.12
C ARG A 81 6.57 -2.96 -10.36
N LEU A 82 5.61 -2.04 -10.44
CA LEU A 82 5.55 -1.05 -11.50
C LEU A 82 6.74 -0.08 -11.48
N MET A 83 7.24 0.29 -10.28
CA MET A 83 8.48 1.10 -10.18
C MET A 83 9.65 0.39 -10.86
N GLY A 84 9.82 -0.93 -10.64
CA GLY A 84 10.83 -1.73 -11.32
C GLY A 84 10.66 -1.74 -12.84
N ALA A 85 9.42 -1.82 -13.33
CA ALA A 85 9.12 -1.74 -14.76
C ALA A 85 9.45 -0.36 -15.36
N PHE A 86 9.14 0.71 -14.66
CA PHE A 86 9.50 2.08 -15.07
C PHE A 86 11.02 2.26 -15.16
N ILE A 87 11.76 1.78 -14.15
CA ILE A 87 13.23 1.82 -14.14
C ILE A 87 13.80 1.04 -15.34
N ALA A 88 13.33 -0.19 -15.55
CA ALA A 88 13.78 -1.02 -16.67
C ALA A 88 13.50 -0.39 -18.03
N TYR A 89 12.31 0.16 -18.24
CA TYR A 89 11.93 0.83 -19.47
C TYR A 89 12.78 2.08 -19.73
N LEU A 90 12.88 2.97 -18.75
CA LEU A 90 13.64 4.22 -18.89
C LEU A 90 15.14 3.98 -19.10
N TYR A 91 15.70 2.96 -18.45
CA TYR A 91 17.09 2.55 -18.67
C TYR A 91 17.28 2.02 -20.09
N THR A 92 16.47 1.05 -20.52
CA THR A 92 16.69 0.35 -21.79
C THR A 92 16.34 1.19 -23.02
N GLN A 93 15.31 2.02 -22.94
CA GLN A 93 14.81 2.78 -24.10
C GLN A 93 15.29 4.24 -24.11
N HIS A 94 15.59 4.83 -22.95
CA HIS A 94 15.97 6.23 -22.82
C HIS A 94 17.37 6.43 -22.24
N ASN A 95 18.14 5.36 -21.94
CA ASN A 95 19.48 5.38 -21.36
C ASN A 95 19.55 6.20 -20.05
N ILE A 96 18.47 6.20 -19.25
CA ILE A 96 18.43 6.84 -17.94
C ILE A 96 19.06 5.91 -16.93
N LYS A 97 20.03 6.40 -16.16
CA LYS A 97 20.85 5.61 -15.26
C LYS A 97 20.70 5.96 -13.79
N ASN A 98 20.09 7.11 -13.48
CA ASN A 98 20.01 7.63 -12.13
C ASN A 98 18.55 7.78 -11.69
N PHE A 99 18.17 7.03 -10.65
CA PHE A 99 16.82 7.02 -10.11
C PHE A 99 16.84 7.37 -8.62
N PHE A 100 15.94 8.25 -8.19
CA PHE A 100 15.76 8.63 -6.80
C PHE A 100 14.37 8.22 -6.32
N VAL A 101 14.33 7.18 -5.48
CA VAL A 101 13.09 6.60 -4.94
C VAL A 101 12.81 7.21 -3.58
N VAL A 102 11.67 7.86 -3.44
CA VAL A 102 11.26 8.53 -2.20
C VAL A 102 10.20 7.71 -1.48
N ALA A 103 10.47 7.43 -0.20
CA ALA A 103 9.56 6.75 0.70
C ALA A 103 8.97 7.73 1.74
N PRO A 104 7.67 7.64 2.09
CA PRO A 104 7.04 8.56 3.02
C PRO A 104 7.44 8.33 4.48
N ASN A 105 7.89 7.12 4.82
CA ASN A 105 8.25 6.74 6.19
C ASN A 105 9.25 5.58 6.21
N THR A 106 9.79 5.29 7.41
CA THR A 106 10.81 4.24 7.61
C THR A 106 10.32 2.83 7.23
N THR A 107 9.04 2.53 7.42
CA THR A 107 8.49 1.19 7.09
C THR A 107 8.51 0.94 5.58
N ILE A 108 8.02 1.91 4.79
CA ILE A 108 8.04 1.84 3.32
C ILE A 108 9.49 1.87 2.81
N TYR A 109 10.35 2.71 3.41
CA TYR A 109 11.77 2.79 3.08
C TYR A 109 12.46 1.42 3.23
N ASN A 110 12.33 0.75 4.37
CA ASN A 110 12.94 -0.55 4.60
C ASN A 110 12.40 -1.63 3.63
N LYS A 111 11.10 -1.57 3.33
CA LYS A 111 10.49 -2.45 2.34
C LYS A 111 11.06 -2.21 0.95
N LEU A 112 11.11 -0.98 0.47
CA LEU A 112 11.64 -0.63 -0.84
C LEU A 112 13.12 -1.00 -0.94
N LYS A 113 13.92 -0.72 0.10
CA LYS A 113 15.33 -1.14 0.16
C LYS A 113 15.47 -2.65 -0.08
N ARG A 114 14.71 -3.46 0.64
CA ARG A 114 14.71 -4.93 0.48
C ARG A 114 14.22 -5.37 -0.90
N ASP A 115 13.09 -4.84 -1.36
CA ASP A 115 12.46 -5.26 -2.61
C ASP A 115 13.27 -4.84 -3.86
N LEU A 116 14.12 -3.82 -3.74
CA LEU A 116 15.02 -3.35 -4.81
C LEU A 116 16.42 -3.98 -4.77
N SER A 117 16.94 -4.39 -3.58
CA SER A 117 18.32 -4.84 -3.42
C SER A 117 18.50 -6.35 -3.27
N ASP A 118 17.53 -7.06 -2.66
CA ASP A 118 17.67 -8.47 -2.31
C ASP A 118 17.08 -9.36 -3.41
N ASN A 119 17.96 -9.93 -4.24
CA ASN A 119 17.58 -10.83 -5.33
C ASN A 119 17.04 -12.19 -4.85
N ASN A 120 17.26 -12.57 -3.58
CA ASN A 120 16.67 -13.77 -2.98
C ASN A 120 15.24 -13.52 -2.49
N ASN A 121 14.87 -12.26 -2.28
CA ASN A 121 13.52 -11.89 -1.87
C ASN A 121 12.51 -12.29 -2.96
N PRO A 122 11.44 -13.05 -2.64
CA PRO A 122 10.37 -13.35 -3.59
C PRO A 122 9.73 -12.12 -4.24
N LYS A 123 9.77 -10.97 -3.56
CA LYS A 123 9.24 -9.68 -4.02
C LYS A 123 10.26 -8.81 -4.75
N TYR A 124 11.47 -9.35 -5.06
CA TYR A 124 12.48 -8.60 -5.80
C TYR A 124 11.94 -8.06 -7.12
N VAL A 125 12.02 -6.74 -7.30
CA VAL A 125 11.30 -6.04 -8.38
C VAL A 125 11.84 -6.35 -9.77
N PHE A 126 13.14 -6.66 -9.90
CA PHE A 126 13.80 -6.93 -11.18
C PHE A 126 13.88 -8.42 -11.54
N ARG A 127 13.16 -9.26 -10.81
CA ARG A 127 13.16 -10.71 -11.07
C ARG A 127 12.71 -11.02 -12.50
N GLY A 128 13.53 -11.79 -13.21
CA GLY A 128 13.29 -12.22 -14.58
C GLY A 128 13.76 -11.21 -15.63
N LEU A 129 14.14 -9.99 -15.26
CA LEU A 129 14.73 -9.01 -16.18
C LEU A 129 16.22 -9.28 -16.37
N GLY A 130 16.63 -9.54 -17.60
CA GLY A 130 18.04 -9.71 -18.01
C GLY A 130 18.65 -8.44 -18.61
N CYS A 131 18.03 -7.26 -18.43
CA CYS A 131 18.48 -6.02 -19.06
C CYS A 131 19.68 -5.37 -18.35
N PHE A 132 20.01 -5.79 -17.15
CA PHE A 132 21.09 -5.20 -16.37
C PHE A 132 22.35 -6.06 -16.49
N PRO A 133 23.41 -5.60 -17.21
CA PRO A 133 24.68 -6.33 -17.30
C PRO A 133 25.35 -6.52 -15.91
N VAL A 134 25.19 -5.50 -15.06
CA VAL A 134 25.52 -5.51 -13.63
C VAL A 134 24.27 -5.08 -12.89
N LEU A 135 23.97 -5.71 -11.76
CA LEU A 135 22.80 -5.34 -10.95
C LEU A 135 22.84 -3.85 -10.57
N PRO A 136 21.67 -3.17 -10.53
CA PRO A 136 21.61 -1.78 -10.09
C PRO A 136 22.24 -1.60 -8.71
N GLN A 137 23.04 -0.57 -8.55
CA GLN A 137 23.60 -0.20 -7.27
C GLN A 137 22.52 0.52 -6.44
N ILE A 138 22.19 -0.05 -5.29
CA ILE A 138 21.23 0.54 -4.36
C ILE A 138 21.99 1.36 -3.32
N ILE A 139 21.72 2.65 -3.26
CA ILE A 139 22.34 3.61 -2.35
C ILE A 139 21.26 4.12 -1.41
N ALA A 140 21.32 3.67 -0.18
CA ALA A 140 20.34 4.01 0.85
C ALA A 140 20.85 5.14 1.75
N ASP A 141 19.96 5.77 2.53
CA ASP A 141 20.21 6.83 3.51
C ASP A 141 21.51 6.69 4.31
N ASP A 142 21.79 5.45 4.77
CA ASP A 142 22.90 5.18 5.67
C ASP A 142 24.21 4.88 4.93
N ASP A 143 24.13 4.49 3.64
CA ASP A 143 25.26 3.99 2.86
C ASP A 143 26.21 5.13 2.42
N TYR A 144 25.70 6.35 2.22
CA TYR A 144 26.52 7.46 1.73
C TYR A 144 27.45 8.08 2.80
N ARG A 145 27.23 7.76 4.09
CA ARG A 145 28.05 8.25 5.21
C ARG A 145 29.26 7.39 5.48
N ASP A 146 29.09 6.07 5.38
CA ASP A 146 30.04 5.09 5.93
C ASP A 146 30.79 4.30 4.88
N LYS A 147 30.43 4.39 3.61
CA LYS A 147 31.07 3.66 2.52
C LYS A 147 31.60 4.62 1.46
N ALA A 148 32.83 4.38 1.01
CA ALA A 148 33.29 4.88 -0.26
C ALA A 148 32.33 4.34 -1.34
N ILE A 149 31.36 5.14 -1.74
CA ILE A 149 30.43 4.76 -2.79
C ILE A 149 31.24 4.69 -4.07
N SER A 150 31.55 3.47 -4.52
CA SER A 150 32.12 3.29 -5.84
C SER A 150 31.02 3.49 -6.86
N LEU A 151 30.85 4.75 -7.30
CA LEU A 151 29.92 5.10 -8.38
C LEU A 151 30.36 4.52 -9.73
N TYR A 152 31.43 3.74 -9.75
CA TYR A 152 32.00 3.13 -10.95
C TYR A 152 31.64 1.64 -11.11
N ASP A 153 31.10 0.99 -10.08
CA ASP A 153 30.85 -0.45 -10.10
C ASP A 153 29.54 -0.85 -10.80
N SER A 154 28.65 0.09 -11.03
CA SER A 154 27.40 -0.14 -11.77
C SER A 154 27.09 1.03 -12.71
N GLU A 155 26.40 0.73 -13.81
CA GLU A 155 25.89 1.75 -14.72
C GLU A 155 24.59 2.40 -14.22
N ILE A 156 23.90 1.78 -13.24
CA ILE A 156 22.61 2.21 -12.76
C ILE A 156 22.65 2.43 -11.26
N HIS A 157 22.25 3.61 -10.85
CA HIS A 157 22.17 4.01 -9.45
C HIS A 157 20.72 4.25 -9.04
N ILE A 158 20.30 3.58 -7.97
CA ILE A 158 18.99 3.77 -7.36
C ILE A 158 19.20 4.26 -5.95
N PHE A 159 18.95 5.55 -5.75
CA PHE A 159 19.02 6.20 -4.45
C PHE A 159 17.67 6.04 -3.74
N ILE A 160 17.65 5.54 -2.51
CA ILE A 160 16.41 5.36 -1.75
C ILE A 160 16.45 6.23 -0.50
N TYR A 161 15.45 7.10 -0.36
CA TYR A 161 15.38 8.06 0.75
C TYR A 161 14.03 8.08 1.45
N ASN A 162 14.09 8.28 2.78
CA ASN A 162 12.93 8.56 3.59
C ASN A 162 12.75 10.08 3.73
N ILE A 163 11.60 10.62 3.25
CA ILE A 163 11.32 12.05 3.27
C ILE A 163 11.30 12.66 4.69
N ASP A 164 10.87 11.90 5.69
CA ASP A 164 10.87 12.36 7.09
C ASP A 164 12.28 12.67 7.58
N LYS A 165 13.26 11.85 7.17
CA LYS A 165 14.67 12.09 7.44
C LYS A 165 15.23 13.20 6.57
N PHE A 166 14.83 13.25 5.30
CA PHE A 166 15.24 14.28 4.35
C PHE A 166 14.92 15.69 4.88
N ASN A 167 13.74 15.88 5.44
CA ASN A 167 13.33 17.16 6.03
C ASN A 167 14.07 17.51 7.34
N LYS A 168 14.46 16.51 8.14
CA LYS A 168 15.22 16.69 9.40
C LYS A 168 16.73 16.76 9.16
N GLU A 169 17.23 15.98 8.24
CA GLU A 169 18.65 15.82 7.90
C GLU A 169 19.08 16.64 6.67
N GLY A 170 18.20 17.44 6.11
CA GLY A 170 18.51 18.32 4.97
C GLY A 170 19.78 19.15 5.19
N ALA A 171 20.07 19.50 6.46
CA ALA A 171 21.33 20.13 6.84
C ALA A 171 22.56 19.20 6.66
N ASN A 172 22.39 17.88 6.83
CA ASN A 172 23.50 16.92 6.71
C ASN A 172 23.77 16.49 5.26
N MET A 173 22.74 16.32 4.44
CA MET A 173 22.90 16.08 3.00
C MET A 173 23.54 17.27 2.27
N ARG A 174 23.42 18.47 2.82
CA ARG A 174 24.04 19.70 2.32
C ARG A 174 25.46 19.93 2.85
N LYS A 175 25.98 19.08 3.75
CA LYS A 175 27.37 19.11 4.16
C LYS A 175 28.25 18.49 3.08
N VAL A 176 29.42 19.09 2.87
CA VAL A 176 30.42 18.61 1.92
C VAL A 176 30.83 17.19 2.31
N ASN A 177 30.75 16.28 1.37
CA ASN A 177 31.33 14.94 1.48
C ASN A 177 32.74 15.00 0.89
N GLU A 178 33.77 14.70 1.69
CA GLU A 178 35.17 14.81 1.28
C GLU A 178 35.51 13.93 0.06
N LEU A 179 34.78 12.82 -0.15
CA LEU A 179 34.99 11.92 -1.29
C LEU A 179 34.34 12.43 -2.59
N LEU A 180 33.24 13.19 -2.48
CA LEU A 180 32.54 13.73 -3.64
C LEU A 180 33.02 15.13 -4.02
N GLY A 181 33.77 15.79 -3.15
CA GLY A 181 34.18 17.19 -3.30
C GLY A 181 33.01 18.19 -3.22
N ASP A 182 31.80 17.70 -2.95
CA ASP A 182 30.54 18.44 -2.95
C ASP A 182 29.55 17.85 -1.95
N SER A 183 28.43 18.51 -1.68
CA SER A 183 27.35 17.89 -0.91
C SER A 183 26.69 16.79 -1.74
N PHE A 184 26.21 15.73 -1.10
CA PHE A 184 25.49 14.67 -1.81
C PHE A 184 24.24 15.21 -2.53
N TYR A 185 23.61 16.22 -1.94
CA TYR A 185 22.48 16.93 -2.53
C TYR A 185 22.85 17.62 -3.84
N GLN A 186 23.99 18.32 -3.87
CA GLN A 186 24.50 19.01 -5.05
C GLN A 186 24.93 18.00 -6.13
N TYR A 187 25.55 16.88 -5.72
CA TYR A 187 25.82 15.77 -6.62
C TYR A 187 24.54 15.29 -7.33
N LEU A 188 23.45 14.99 -6.58
CA LEU A 188 22.18 14.56 -7.16
C LEU A 188 21.58 15.61 -8.09
N SER A 189 21.59 16.89 -7.68
CA SER A 189 21.02 17.98 -8.49
C SER A 189 21.80 18.22 -9.79
N ASN A 190 23.07 17.84 -9.86
CA ASN A 190 23.90 17.96 -11.05
C ASN A 190 23.79 16.77 -12.01
N LEU A 191 23.17 15.65 -11.61
CA LEU A 191 22.95 14.51 -12.50
C LEU A 191 22.10 14.91 -13.70
N PRO A 192 22.52 14.58 -14.94
CA PRO A 192 21.82 15.03 -16.15
C PRO A 192 20.51 14.26 -16.40
N ASP A 193 20.35 13.08 -15.82
CA ASP A 193 19.29 12.10 -16.08
C ASP A 193 18.60 11.59 -14.81
N LEU A 194 18.55 12.41 -13.75
CA LEU A 194 17.90 12.04 -12.49
C LEU A 194 16.38 11.94 -12.67
N VAL A 195 15.80 10.76 -12.38
CA VAL A 195 14.36 10.53 -12.36
C VAL A 195 13.90 10.28 -10.92
N LEU A 196 12.89 11.02 -10.46
CA LEU A 196 12.25 10.79 -9.18
C LEU A 196 11.13 9.75 -9.32
N ILE A 197 11.07 8.80 -8.38
CA ILE A 197 9.96 7.86 -8.23
C ILE A 197 9.42 8.02 -6.80
N MET A 198 8.19 8.49 -6.68
CA MET A 198 7.59 8.90 -5.41
C MET A 198 6.45 7.95 -5.03
N ASP A 199 6.69 7.10 -4.03
CA ASP A 199 5.63 6.24 -3.46
C ASP A 199 4.77 7.00 -2.47
N GLU A 200 3.46 6.81 -2.52
CA GLU A 200 2.47 7.55 -1.73
C GLU A 200 2.68 9.07 -1.79
N SER A 201 2.71 9.58 -3.03
CA SER A 201 3.14 10.95 -3.37
C SER A 201 2.34 12.08 -2.71
N HIS A 202 1.14 11.79 -2.20
CA HIS A 202 0.35 12.76 -1.44
C HIS A 202 1.05 13.28 -0.16
N HIS A 203 2.06 12.56 0.36
CA HIS A 203 2.89 13.02 1.48
C HIS A 203 3.92 14.09 1.11
N TYR A 204 4.25 14.26 -0.16
CA TYR A 204 5.31 15.16 -0.63
C TYR A 204 4.77 16.48 -1.20
N ARG A 205 3.51 16.80 -0.92
CA ARG A 205 2.84 18.01 -1.40
C ARG A 205 2.92 19.17 -0.40
N ALA A 206 3.34 18.94 0.85
CA ALA A 206 3.62 20.00 1.80
C ALA A 206 4.82 20.84 1.33
N GLU A 207 4.74 22.17 1.51
CA GLU A 207 5.65 23.16 0.97
C GLU A 207 7.14 22.79 1.13
N LYS A 208 7.58 22.40 2.34
CA LYS A 208 8.98 22.03 2.58
C LYS A 208 9.43 20.78 1.82
N GLY A 209 8.58 19.76 1.76
CA GLY A 209 8.87 18.52 1.04
C GLY A 209 8.86 18.73 -0.48
N ALA A 210 7.91 19.52 -0.97
CA ALA A 210 7.82 19.87 -2.38
C ALA A 210 9.06 20.66 -2.86
N GLN A 211 9.48 21.67 -2.08
CA GLN A 211 10.65 22.48 -2.41
C GLN A 211 11.93 21.64 -2.46
N ALA A 212 12.12 20.76 -1.46
CA ALA A 212 13.30 19.92 -1.43
C ALA A 212 13.42 18.98 -2.65
N LEU A 213 12.30 18.51 -3.20
CA LEU A 213 12.28 17.72 -4.43
C LEU A 213 12.47 18.57 -5.69
N ASN A 214 11.93 19.80 -5.72
CA ASN A 214 12.13 20.75 -6.81
C ASN A 214 13.61 21.13 -6.96
N ASP A 215 14.29 21.39 -5.85
CA ASP A 215 15.71 21.79 -5.84
C ASP A 215 16.66 20.68 -6.35
N LEU A 216 16.22 19.43 -6.45
CA LEU A 216 16.99 18.36 -7.11
C LEU A 216 17.03 18.49 -8.64
N HIS A 217 16.19 19.35 -9.22
CA HIS A 217 16.09 19.58 -10.66
C HIS A 217 16.02 18.29 -11.48
N PRO A 218 15.10 17.34 -11.16
CA PRO A 218 15.01 16.08 -11.86
C PRO A 218 14.52 16.25 -13.29
N LEU A 219 14.84 15.26 -14.12
CA LEU A 219 14.40 15.18 -15.50
C LEU A 219 12.90 14.88 -15.59
N LEU A 220 12.43 13.99 -14.70
CA LEU A 220 11.07 13.45 -14.67
C LEU A 220 10.72 13.03 -13.25
N GLY A 221 9.48 13.25 -12.83
CA GLY A 221 8.88 12.69 -11.62
C GLY A 221 7.75 11.73 -11.96
N LEU A 222 7.83 10.52 -11.40
CA LEU A 222 6.79 9.49 -11.48
C LEU A 222 6.16 9.35 -10.10
N GLU A 223 4.93 9.80 -9.97
CA GLU A 223 4.18 9.78 -8.73
C GLU A 223 3.22 8.60 -8.69
N LEU A 224 3.28 7.83 -7.61
CA LEU A 224 2.40 6.68 -7.35
C LEU A 224 1.61 6.92 -6.08
N THR A 225 0.29 6.81 -6.14
CA THR A 225 -0.58 6.95 -4.97
C THR A 225 -1.90 6.20 -5.18
N ALA A 226 -2.57 5.83 -4.10
CA ALA A 226 -3.96 5.38 -4.14
C ALA A 226 -4.94 6.53 -3.86
N THR A 227 -4.45 7.64 -3.30
CA THR A 227 -5.25 8.80 -2.86
C THR A 227 -4.70 10.09 -3.46
N PRO A 228 -5.16 10.53 -4.64
CA PRO A 228 -4.66 11.71 -5.33
C PRO A 228 -5.24 13.01 -4.75
N LEU A 229 -5.12 13.21 -3.44
CA LEU A 229 -5.70 14.34 -2.71
C LEU A 229 -4.67 14.97 -1.79
N VAL A 230 -4.65 16.30 -1.74
CA VAL A 230 -3.87 17.09 -0.78
C VAL A 230 -4.82 17.73 0.23
N THR A 231 -4.46 17.71 1.49
CA THR A 231 -5.17 18.46 2.53
C THR A 231 -4.64 19.89 2.60
N ALA A 232 -5.44 20.84 2.17
CA ALA A 232 -5.16 22.27 2.27
C ALA A 232 -6.09 22.90 3.30
N GLY A 233 -5.61 23.05 4.54
CA GLY A 233 -6.44 23.45 5.69
C GLY A 233 -7.50 22.38 5.98
N THR A 234 -8.79 22.75 5.85
CA THR A 234 -9.93 21.83 6.03
C THR A 234 -10.44 21.21 4.73
N LYS A 235 -9.87 21.60 3.58
CA LYS A 235 -10.32 21.15 2.26
C LYS A 235 -9.38 20.11 1.68
N GLN A 236 -9.96 19.15 0.97
CA GLN A 236 -9.22 18.21 0.14
C GLN A 236 -9.22 18.72 -1.30
N VAL A 237 -8.03 18.82 -1.90
CA VAL A 237 -7.82 19.29 -3.26
C VAL A 237 -7.27 18.14 -4.09
N PRO A 238 -7.89 17.78 -5.22
CA PRO A 238 -7.40 16.72 -6.10
C PRO A 238 -6.10 17.16 -6.81
N PHE A 239 -5.27 16.18 -7.14
CA PHE A 239 -4.08 16.37 -7.96
C PHE A 239 -4.44 16.81 -9.36
N LYS A 240 -3.60 17.65 -9.97
CA LYS A 240 -3.78 18.15 -11.33
C LYS A 240 -2.88 17.50 -12.38
N ASN A 241 -1.95 16.64 -11.95
CA ASN A 241 -0.99 15.94 -12.79
C ASN A 241 -1.30 14.44 -12.98
N VAL A 242 -2.57 14.05 -12.85
CA VAL A 242 -3.00 12.66 -13.01
C VAL A 242 -3.09 12.29 -14.48
N VAL A 243 -2.39 11.23 -14.89
CA VAL A 243 -2.41 10.70 -16.26
C VAL A 243 -3.12 9.35 -16.36
N TYR A 244 -3.29 8.65 -15.23
CA TYR A 244 -3.97 7.37 -15.17
C TYR A 244 -4.61 7.15 -13.81
N GLU A 245 -5.83 6.60 -13.81
CA GLU A 245 -6.56 6.22 -12.60
C GLU A 245 -7.12 4.81 -12.71
N TYR A 246 -6.80 3.99 -11.70
CA TYR A 246 -7.32 2.64 -11.54
C TYR A 246 -7.85 2.47 -10.13
N PRO A 247 -9.17 2.67 -9.92
CA PRO A 247 -9.79 2.73 -8.60
C PRO A 247 -9.89 1.35 -7.95
N LEU A 248 -10.10 1.34 -6.64
CA LEU A 248 -10.21 0.10 -5.84
C LEU A 248 -11.39 -0.77 -6.27
N SER A 249 -12.52 -0.18 -6.65
CA SER A 249 -13.68 -0.91 -7.17
C SER A 249 -13.32 -1.77 -8.38
N LYS A 250 -12.50 -1.24 -9.29
CA LYS A 250 -12.03 -1.97 -10.46
C LYS A 250 -11.01 -3.05 -10.12
N ALA A 251 -10.16 -2.81 -9.13
CA ALA A 251 -9.21 -3.82 -8.64
C ALA A 251 -9.92 -5.03 -8.02
N ILE A 252 -11.04 -4.78 -7.33
CA ILE A 252 -11.92 -5.83 -6.79
C ILE A 252 -12.60 -6.60 -7.94
N GLU A 253 -13.15 -5.89 -8.92
CA GLU A 253 -13.83 -6.48 -10.08
C GLU A 253 -12.88 -7.35 -10.91
N ASP A 254 -11.67 -6.86 -11.21
CA ASP A 254 -10.65 -7.58 -11.96
C ASP A 254 -9.95 -8.70 -11.14
N GLY A 255 -10.33 -8.90 -9.88
CA GLY A 255 -9.80 -9.98 -9.04
C GLY A 255 -8.39 -9.79 -8.54
N TYR A 256 -7.86 -8.56 -8.52
CA TYR A 256 -6.51 -8.27 -8.01
C TYR A 256 -6.44 -8.09 -6.50
N THR A 257 -7.59 -8.05 -5.87
CA THR A 257 -7.74 -7.91 -4.42
C THR A 257 -8.84 -8.82 -3.91
N ARG A 258 -8.91 -9.02 -2.59
CA ARG A 258 -10.05 -9.68 -1.94
C ARG A 258 -11.31 -8.83 -2.09
N THR A 259 -12.45 -9.42 -1.75
CA THR A 259 -13.77 -8.76 -1.78
C THR A 259 -14.14 -8.30 -0.38
N PRO A 260 -14.43 -7.01 -0.15
CA PRO A 260 -14.93 -6.54 1.14
C PRO A 260 -16.40 -6.89 1.31
N PHE A 261 -16.74 -7.38 2.51
CA PHE A 261 -18.11 -7.62 2.96
C PHE A 261 -18.42 -6.71 4.15
N ALA A 262 -19.55 -6.05 4.11
CA ALA A 262 -20.06 -5.30 5.24
C ALA A 262 -20.91 -6.23 6.11
N VAL A 263 -20.53 -6.35 7.38
CA VAL A 263 -21.28 -7.10 8.39
C VAL A 263 -22.09 -6.12 9.23
N THR A 264 -23.40 -6.32 9.29
CA THR A 264 -24.34 -5.41 9.93
C THR A 264 -25.45 -6.17 10.62
N ARG A 265 -26.27 -5.47 11.42
CA ARG A 265 -27.46 -6.03 12.07
C ARG A 265 -28.72 -5.35 11.55
N SER A 266 -29.77 -6.16 11.32
CA SER A 266 -31.11 -5.67 10.95
C SER A 266 -32.16 -5.87 12.04
N ASP A 267 -31.79 -6.62 13.08
CA ASP A 267 -32.66 -7.03 14.19
C ASP A 267 -32.71 -6.04 15.36
N ILE A 268 -31.91 -4.98 15.31
CA ILE A 268 -31.78 -3.99 16.38
C ILE A 268 -32.05 -2.56 15.89
N ASP A 269 -32.61 -1.75 16.80
CA ASP A 269 -32.70 -0.31 16.62
C ASP A 269 -31.55 0.37 17.38
N PHE A 270 -30.55 0.85 16.63
CA PHE A 270 -29.33 1.45 17.16
C PHE A 270 -29.57 2.68 18.06
N TYR A 271 -30.69 3.37 17.90
CA TYR A 271 -31.05 4.52 18.76
C TYR A 271 -31.35 4.13 20.21
N ASN A 272 -31.62 2.85 20.47
CA ASN A 272 -31.91 2.35 21.80
C ASN A 272 -30.68 1.95 22.61
N PHE A 273 -29.47 2.03 22.00
CA PHE A 273 -28.22 1.59 22.61
C PHE A 273 -27.24 2.76 22.79
N GLY A 274 -26.51 2.75 23.89
CA GLY A 274 -25.40 3.68 24.10
C GLY A 274 -24.14 3.24 23.33
N ASP A 275 -23.22 4.18 23.11
CA ASP A 275 -21.96 3.95 22.35
C ASP A 275 -21.20 2.71 22.83
N GLU A 276 -21.10 2.52 24.16
CA GLU A 276 -20.37 1.36 24.75
C GLU A 276 -21.04 0.03 24.42
N GLN A 277 -22.37 -0.01 24.41
CA GLN A 277 -23.12 -1.23 24.08
C GLN A 277 -22.98 -1.56 22.59
N LEU A 278 -22.99 -0.56 21.72
CA LEU A 278 -22.77 -0.71 20.29
C LEU A 278 -21.34 -1.20 20.02
N ASP A 279 -20.35 -0.62 20.69
CA ASP A 279 -18.95 -1.05 20.56
C ASP A 279 -18.76 -2.52 21.01
N LYS A 280 -19.37 -2.94 22.12
CA LYS A 280 -19.37 -4.34 22.57
C LYS A 280 -20.00 -5.27 21.53
N MET A 281 -21.11 -4.87 20.97
CA MET A 281 -21.82 -5.65 19.94
C MET A 281 -20.96 -5.79 18.68
N MET A 282 -20.38 -4.69 18.19
CA MET A 282 -19.48 -4.73 17.03
C MET A 282 -18.25 -5.61 17.27
N LEU A 283 -17.71 -5.62 18.49
CA LEU A 283 -16.59 -6.47 18.86
C LEU A 283 -17.00 -7.95 18.90
N LEU A 284 -18.18 -8.29 19.41
CA LEU A 284 -18.68 -9.66 19.45
C LEU A 284 -18.98 -10.19 18.04
N ASP A 285 -19.57 -9.40 17.17
CA ASP A 285 -19.80 -9.79 15.78
C ASP A 285 -18.48 -9.88 14.99
N GLY A 286 -17.56 -8.99 15.26
CA GLY A 286 -16.21 -9.03 14.67
C GLY A 286 -15.45 -10.30 15.04
N ILE A 287 -15.53 -10.73 16.30
CA ILE A 287 -14.86 -11.97 16.72
C ILE A 287 -15.54 -13.23 16.16
N ALA A 288 -16.87 -13.21 16.00
CA ALA A 288 -17.59 -14.30 15.33
C ALA A 288 -17.14 -14.44 13.87
N CYS A 289 -17.02 -13.32 13.13
CA CYS A 289 -16.45 -13.31 11.78
C CYS A 289 -15.01 -13.86 11.77
N HIS A 290 -14.18 -13.45 12.73
CA HIS A 290 -12.78 -13.89 12.82
C HIS A 290 -12.68 -15.40 13.06
N GLU A 291 -13.45 -15.95 13.98
CA GLU A 291 -13.48 -17.38 14.32
C GLU A 291 -13.96 -18.22 13.14
N ARG A 292 -15.02 -17.79 12.45
CA ARG A 292 -15.50 -18.41 11.21
C ARG A 292 -14.41 -18.41 10.14
N THR A 293 -13.82 -17.27 9.84
CA THR A 293 -12.76 -17.15 8.84
C THR A 293 -11.55 -18.03 9.15
N LYS A 294 -11.22 -18.19 10.45
CA LYS A 294 -10.14 -19.08 10.89
C LYS A 294 -10.44 -20.53 10.51
N GLY A 295 -11.66 -20.99 10.78
CA GLY A 295 -12.12 -22.33 10.39
C GLY A 295 -12.07 -22.55 8.87
N GLU A 296 -12.59 -21.60 8.09
CA GLU A 296 -12.60 -21.68 6.62
C GLU A 296 -11.17 -21.75 6.03
N LEU A 297 -10.23 -20.99 6.58
CA LEU A 297 -8.83 -21.03 6.14
C LEU A 297 -8.14 -22.36 6.46
N GLU A 298 -8.46 -22.99 7.58
CA GLU A 298 -7.98 -24.32 7.96
C GLU A 298 -8.56 -25.39 7.01
N VAL A 299 -9.86 -25.34 6.76
CA VAL A 299 -10.56 -26.24 5.82
C VAL A 299 -10.01 -26.09 4.41
N TYR A 300 -9.85 -24.85 3.94
CA TYR A 300 -9.28 -24.57 2.61
C TYR A 300 -7.87 -25.17 2.49
N ALA A 301 -6.98 -24.87 3.44
CA ALA A 301 -5.61 -25.37 3.42
C ALA A 301 -5.56 -26.90 3.43
N THR A 302 -6.42 -27.54 4.22
CA THR A 302 -6.52 -29.02 4.32
C THR A 302 -6.99 -29.63 3.00
N ASN A 303 -8.06 -29.08 2.40
CA ASN A 303 -8.67 -29.64 1.20
C ASN A 303 -7.83 -29.44 -0.07
N HIS A 304 -6.95 -28.42 -0.10
CA HIS A 304 -6.13 -28.09 -1.27
C HIS A 304 -4.65 -28.48 -1.12
N SER A 305 -4.25 -29.01 0.02
CA SER A 305 -2.88 -29.52 0.24
C SER A 305 -2.69 -30.90 -0.35
N THR A 306 -1.60 -31.09 -1.10
CA THR A 306 -1.10 -32.42 -1.50
C THR A 306 0.34 -32.57 -1.01
N PRO A 307 0.87 -33.82 -0.92
CA PRO A 307 2.27 -34.04 -0.53
C PRO A 307 3.27 -33.29 -1.42
N GLU A 308 2.95 -33.15 -2.72
CA GLU A 308 3.79 -32.46 -3.71
C GLU A 308 3.62 -30.93 -3.68
N LYS A 309 2.45 -30.46 -3.26
CA LYS A 309 2.12 -29.03 -3.22
C LYS A 309 1.36 -28.70 -1.93
N PRO A 310 2.06 -28.56 -0.81
CA PRO A 310 1.42 -28.17 0.44
C PRO A 310 0.89 -26.73 0.36
N VAL A 311 -0.35 -26.52 0.79
CA VAL A 311 -0.95 -25.19 0.92
C VAL A 311 -0.77 -24.72 2.36
N ARG A 312 -0.17 -23.56 2.54
CA ARG A 312 0.03 -23.00 3.89
C ARG A 312 -1.32 -22.60 4.51
N THR A 313 -1.53 -22.91 5.76
CA THR A 313 -2.65 -22.34 6.54
C THR A 313 -2.32 -20.87 6.83
N VAL A 314 -3.19 -19.97 6.43
CA VAL A 314 -3.08 -18.55 6.75
C VAL A 314 -3.70 -18.33 8.12
N LYS A 315 -2.94 -17.75 9.05
CA LYS A 315 -3.44 -17.36 10.36
C LYS A 315 -4.08 -15.98 10.26
N PRO A 316 -5.40 -15.81 10.33
CA PRO A 316 -6.04 -14.51 10.25
C PRO A 316 -5.82 -13.71 11.54
N PHE A 317 -5.96 -12.37 11.45
CA PHE A 317 -6.12 -11.51 12.60
C PHE A 317 -7.23 -10.50 12.39
N MET A 318 -7.76 -9.99 13.51
CA MET A 318 -8.78 -8.96 13.57
C MET A 318 -8.14 -7.62 13.94
N LEU A 319 -8.52 -6.56 13.25
CA LEU A 319 -8.10 -5.19 13.51
C LEU A 319 -9.25 -4.40 14.14
N VAL A 320 -9.03 -3.85 15.32
CA VAL A 320 -9.97 -2.96 16.01
C VAL A 320 -9.45 -1.53 15.93
N VAL A 321 -10.24 -0.61 15.39
CA VAL A 321 -9.85 0.80 15.21
C VAL A 321 -10.60 1.67 16.21
N CYS A 322 -9.89 2.22 17.20
CA CYS A 322 -10.45 3.05 18.26
C CYS A 322 -10.34 4.55 17.98
N LYS A 323 -11.20 5.35 18.62
CA LYS A 323 -11.25 6.84 18.48
C LYS A 323 -10.01 7.52 19.09
N ASP A 324 -9.61 7.07 20.27
CA ASP A 324 -8.51 7.63 21.06
C ASP A 324 -7.88 6.57 21.98
N THR A 325 -6.89 6.97 22.77
CA THR A 325 -6.13 6.06 23.65
C THR A 325 -6.95 5.55 24.84
N ASP A 326 -7.87 6.35 25.36
CA ASP A 326 -8.71 5.96 26.50
C ASP A 326 -9.74 4.93 26.08
N HIS A 327 -10.32 5.13 24.90
CA HIS A 327 -11.19 4.16 24.25
C HIS A 327 -10.45 2.84 23.96
N ALA A 328 -9.21 2.90 23.45
CA ALA A 328 -8.40 1.71 23.21
C ALA A 328 -8.10 0.94 24.49
N ALA A 329 -7.83 1.62 25.60
CA ALA A 329 -7.63 0.97 26.90
C ALA A 329 -8.90 0.29 27.41
N TRP A 330 -10.07 0.91 27.24
CA TRP A 330 -11.35 0.30 27.56
C TRP A 330 -11.60 -0.95 26.72
N VAL A 331 -11.41 -0.86 25.41
CA VAL A 331 -11.56 -2.00 24.47
C VAL A 331 -10.61 -3.14 24.84
N GLU A 332 -9.36 -2.83 25.15
CA GLU A 332 -8.38 -3.84 25.58
C GLU A 332 -8.82 -4.56 26.85
N ASN A 333 -9.31 -3.82 27.84
CA ASN A 333 -9.80 -4.39 29.10
C ASN A 333 -11.03 -5.30 28.84
N PHE A 334 -11.95 -4.87 27.98
CA PHE A 334 -13.11 -5.68 27.61
C PHE A 334 -12.70 -6.99 26.90
N ILE A 335 -11.84 -6.91 25.88
CA ILE A 335 -11.38 -8.10 25.13
C ILE A 335 -10.60 -9.07 26.03
N LYS A 336 -9.86 -8.56 27.01
CA LYS A 336 -9.11 -9.39 27.98
C LYS A 336 -9.96 -9.94 29.11
N SER A 337 -11.21 -9.49 29.27
CA SER A 337 -12.13 -9.94 30.33
C SER A 337 -12.74 -11.32 30.03
N ASP A 338 -13.33 -11.92 31.04
CA ASP A 338 -14.09 -13.19 30.88
C ASP A 338 -15.43 -12.96 30.15
N GLU A 339 -15.92 -11.72 30.10
CA GLU A 339 -17.12 -11.35 29.33
C GLU A 339 -16.93 -11.55 27.81
N PHE A 340 -15.67 -11.39 27.33
CA PHE A 340 -15.34 -11.58 25.92
C PHE A 340 -14.79 -13.00 25.68
N ARG A 341 -15.61 -13.86 25.07
CA ARG A 341 -15.24 -15.25 24.72
C ARG A 341 -14.55 -16.01 25.86
N ASN A 342 -15.02 -15.85 27.09
CA ASN A 342 -14.47 -16.49 28.30
C ASN A 342 -12.95 -16.26 28.49
N GLY A 343 -12.44 -15.07 28.10
CA GLY A 343 -11.04 -14.71 28.24
C GLY A 343 -10.08 -15.39 27.24
N ALA A 344 -10.59 -16.05 26.20
CA ALA A 344 -9.78 -16.80 25.23
C ALA A 344 -8.76 -15.93 24.45
N TYR A 345 -8.99 -14.62 24.38
CA TYR A 345 -8.16 -13.66 23.66
C TYR A 345 -7.25 -12.81 24.54
N ARG A 346 -7.23 -13.06 25.87
CA ARG A 346 -6.44 -12.30 26.85
C ARG A 346 -4.96 -12.17 26.48
N ASN A 347 -4.34 -13.24 26.03
CA ASN A 347 -2.93 -13.32 25.64
C ASN A 347 -2.70 -13.24 24.12
N LYS A 348 -3.75 -12.96 23.35
CA LYS A 348 -3.72 -12.88 21.89
C LYS A 348 -3.99 -11.48 21.35
N THR A 349 -4.04 -10.50 22.25
CA THR A 349 -4.40 -9.12 21.96
C THR A 349 -3.24 -8.20 22.24
N ILE A 350 -2.93 -7.33 21.29
CA ILE A 350 -1.97 -6.22 21.47
C ILE A 350 -2.62 -4.88 21.14
N THR A 351 -2.19 -3.83 21.84
CA THR A 351 -2.59 -2.45 21.57
C THR A 351 -1.40 -1.66 21.03
N VAL A 352 -1.62 -0.90 19.95
CA VAL A 352 -0.58 -0.10 19.30
C VAL A 352 -1.11 1.31 19.04
N HIS A 353 -0.44 2.33 19.59
CA HIS A 353 -0.75 3.73 19.35
C HIS A 353 0.48 4.65 19.41
N SER A 354 0.40 5.83 18.78
CA SER A 354 1.55 6.75 18.59
C SER A 354 2.12 7.36 19.87
N ARG A 355 1.38 7.31 20.98
CA ARG A 355 1.79 7.88 22.27
C ARG A 355 2.51 6.88 23.17
N GLN A 356 2.52 5.60 22.82
CA GLN A 356 3.27 4.59 23.58
C GLN A 356 4.77 4.83 23.47
N LYS A 357 5.50 4.70 24.57
CA LYS A 357 6.97 4.79 24.64
C LYS A 357 7.50 3.70 25.57
N GLY A 358 8.71 3.20 25.28
CA GLY A 358 9.40 2.22 26.11
C GLY A 358 9.40 0.81 25.56
N ALA A 359 9.93 -0.14 26.34
CA ALA A 359 10.18 -1.53 25.93
C ALA A 359 8.91 -2.28 25.49
N GLU A 360 7.76 -2.01 26.10
CA GLU A 360 6.47 -2.64 25.74
C GLU A 360 6.03 -2.22 24.34
N THR A 361 6.23 -0.96 23.97
CA THR A 361 5.93 -0.46 22.62
C THR A 361 6.79 -1.14 21.55
N GLU A 362 8.07 -1.34 21.85
CA GLU A 362 8.96 -2.05 20.93
C GLU A 362 8.55 -3.52 20.78
N ALA A 363 8.16 -4.18 21.87
CA ALA A 363 7.68 -5.55 21.84
C ALA A 363 6.39 -5.69 21.03
N ASN A 364 5.38 -4.84 21.28
CA ASN A 364 4.13 -4.83 20.53
C ASN A 364 4.34 -4.49 19.05
N THR A 365 5.25 -3.58 18.75
CA THR A 365 5.62 -3.25 17.37
C THR A 365 6.28 -4.44 16.65
N ARG A 366 7.15 -5.18 17.32
CA ARG A 366 7.75 -6.41 16.76
C ARG A 366 6.69 -7.47 16.49
N LEU A 367 5.79 -7.72 17.45
CA LEU A 367 4.68 -8.65 17.28
C LEU A 367 3.76 -8.22 16.11
N LEU A 368 3.47 -6.91 15.98
CA LEU A 368 2.70 -6.38 14.86
C LEU A 368 3.38 -6.60 13.51
N LEU A 369 4.69 -6.37 13.43
CA LEU A 369 5.45 -6.57 12.19
C LEU A 369 5.57 -8.05 11.80
N ASP A 370 5.50 -8.94 12.77
CA ASP A 370 5.59 -10.40 12.60
C ASP A 370 4.22 -11.10 12.65
N VAL A 371 3.11 -10.37 12.48
CA VAL A 371 1.74 -10.92 12.63
C VAL A 371 1.39 -11.99 11.60
N GLU A 372 2.09 -12.04 10.47
CA GLU A 372 1.94 -13.08 9.45
C GLU A 372 2.59 -14.42 9.83
N ASN A 373 3.46 -14.44 10.84
CA ASN A 373 4.13 -15.64 11.30
C ASN A 373 3.13 -16.54 12.04
N PRO A 374 2.95 -17.81 11.64
CA PRO A 374 2.02 -18.72 12.31
C PRO A 374 2.32 -18.92 13.81
N SER A 375 3.59 -18.79 14.22
CA SER A 375 4.01 -18.92 15.63
C SER A 375 3.74 -17.67 16.48
N ASN A 376 3.38 -16.55 15.87
CA ASN A 376 3.02 -15.33 16.57
C ASN A 376 1.65 -15.54 17.28
N PRO A 377 1.52 -15.27 18.60
CA PRO A 377 0.26 -15.52 19.32
C PRO A 377 -0.86 -14.53 18.97
N VAL A 378 -0.54 -13.38 18.38
CA VAL A 378 -1.48 -12.27 18.18
C VAL A 378 -2.57 -12.64 17.18
N GLU A 379 -3.82 -12.49 17.60
CA GLU A 379 -5.02 -12.64 16.77
C GLU A 379 -5.87 -11.36 16.74
N ILE A 380 -5.68 -10.43 17.70
CA ILE A 380 -6.39 -9.14 17.75
C ILE A 380 -5.37 -8.00 17.89
N VAL A 381 -5.49 -7.01 17.04
CA VAL A 381 -4.69 -5.78 17.08
C VAL A 381 -5.63 -4.59 17.32
N ILE A 382 -5.48 -3.93 18.45
CA ILE A 382 -6.19 -2.68 18.78
C ILE A 382 -5.32 -1.49 18.37
N HIS A 383 -5.93 -0.51 17.73
CA HIS A 383 -5.20 0.55 17.09
C HIS A 383 -5.86 1.94 17.23
N VAL A 384 -5.03 2.97 17.47
CA VAL A 384 -5.44 4.38 17.48
C VAL A 384 -4.56 5.20 16.55
N ASN A 385 -5.12 5.70 15.45
CA ASN A 385 -4.48 6.62 14.49
C ASN A 385 -3.08 6.23 13.99
N MET A 386 -2.65 4.98 14.11
CA MET A 386 -1.25 4.60 13.96
C MET A 386 -0.96 3.55 12.89
N LEU A 387 -1.95 3.11 12.13
CA LEU A 387 -1.63 2.32 10.95
C LEU A 387 -0.91 3.23 9.96
N LYS A 388 0.39 3.41 10.24
CA LYS A 388 1.28 4.12 9.33
C LYS A 388 1.22 3.40 8.00
N GLU A 389 1.13 4.16 6.95
CA GLU A 389 1.28 3.67 5.60
C GLU A 389 2.55 2.81 5.51
N GLY A 390 2.48 1.75 4.72
CA GLY A 390 3.58 0.81 4.57
C GLY A 390 3.50 -0.46 5.43
N TRP A 391 2.60 -0.56 6.41
CA TRP A 391 2.31 -1.83 7.03
C TRP A 391 1.56 -2.71 6.04
N ASP A 392 2.22 -3.75 5.59
CA ASP A 392 1.88 -4.57 4.42
C ASP A 392 1.66 -6.02 4.86
N VAL A 393 0.43 -6.37 5.14
CA VAL A 393 0.03 -7.71 5.60
C VAL A 393 -1.02 -8.31 4.68
N ASN A 394 -1.02 -9.63 4.54
CA ASN A 394 -1.97 -10.37 3.71
C ASN A 394 -2.96 -11.22 4.51
N ASN A 395 -2.87 -11.19 5.85
CA ASN A 395 -3.67 -11.99 6.77
C ASN A 395 -4.65 -11.17 7.64
N LEU A 396 -4.90 -9.90 7.31
CA LEU A 396 -5.97 -9.09 7.91
C LEU A 396 -7.31 -9.49 7.29
N TYR A 397 -8.20 -10.11 8.05
CA TYR A 397 -9.48 -10.62 7.56
C TYR A 397 -10.70 -9.93 8.13
N THR A 398 -10.60 -9.41 9.36
CA THR A 398 -11.72 -8.75 10.03
C THR A 398 -11.31 -7.36 10.50
N ILE A 399 -12.14 -6.37 10.24
CA ILE A 399 -11.94 -4.97 10.64
C ILE A 399 -13.17 -4.52 11.44
N VAL A 400 -12.93 -4.03 12.65
CA VAL A 400 -13.95 -3.49 13.56
C VAL A 400 -13.66 -2.01 13.81
N PRO A 401 -14.31 -1.10 13.06
CA PRO A 401 -14.10 0.34 13.21
C PRO A 401 -15.01 0.92 14.29
N LEU A 402 -14.56 0.99 15.53
CA LEU A 402 -15.28 1.57 16.67
C LEU A 402 -15.27 3.12 16.67
N ARG A 403 -14.68 3.72 15.67
CA ARG A 403 -14.80 5.15 15.42
C ARG A 403 -15.64 5.38 14.17
N THR A 404 -16.40 6.43 14.15
CA THR A 404 -17.14 6.85 12.96
C THR A 404 -16.15 7.05 11.80
N ALA A 405 -16.07 6.08 10.90
CA ALA A 405 -15.32 6.22 9.65
C ALA A 405 -16.12 7.16 8.72
N ALA A 406 -16.15 8.44 9.10
CA ALA A 406 -17.04 9.45 8.51
C ALA A 406 -16.75 9.72 7.03
N SER A 407 -15.55 9.36 6.51
CA SER A 407 -15.21 9.60 5.12
C SER A 407 -15.05 8.31 4.32
N LYS A 408 -15.52 8.29 3.07
CA LYS A 408 -15.28 7.23 2.08
C LYS A 408 -13.79 6.88 2.01
N ILE A 409 -12.93 7.88 2.00
CA ILE A 409 -11.47 7.74 1.92
C ILE A 409 -10.91 6.94 3.10
N LEU A 410 -11.34 7.25 4.32
CA LEU A 410 -10.86 6.53 5.50
C LEU A 410 -11.31 5.07 5.49
N ARG A 411 -12.55 4.79 5.05
CA ARG A 411 -13.04 3.42 4.84
C ARG A 411 -12.23 2.68 3.79
N GLU A 412 -11.98 3.29 2.64
CA GLU A 412 -11.17 2.70 1.56
C GLU A 412 -9.72 2.45 1.99
N GLN A 413 -9.12 3.33 2.76
CA GLN A 413 -7.77 3.15 3.31
C GLN A 413 -7.71 2.01 4.34
N MET A 414 -8.70 1.89 5.22
CA MET A 414 -8.77 0.80 6.19
C MET A 414 -9.01 -0.55 5.50
N VAL A 415 -10.03 -0.61 4.66
CA VAL A 415 -10.38 -1.82 3.91
C VAL A 415 -9.26 -2.22 2.95
N GLY A 416 -8.65 -1.26 2.25
CA GLY A 416 -7.57 -1.49 1.31
C GLY A 416 -6.37 -2.27 1.87
N ARG A 417 -6.14 -2.20 3.19
CA ARG A 417 -5.09 -2.99 3.87
C ARG A 417 -5.45 -4.47 3.97
N GLY A 418 -6.72 -4.77 4.26
CA GLY A 418 -7.24 -6.13 4.32
C GLY A 418 -7.41 -6.80 2.95
N LEU A 419 -7.38 -6.04 1.85
CA LEU A 419 -7.74 -6.57 0.52
C LEU A 419 -6.62 -7.33 -0.19
N ARG A 420 -5.44 -7.51 0.41
CA ARG A 420 -4.36 -8.27 -0.23
C ARG A 420 -4.65 -9.75 -0.24
N LEU A 421 -4.32 -10.37 -1.35
CA LEU A 421 -4.53 -11.80 -1.55
C LEU A 421 -3.48 -12.61 -0.78
N PRO A 422 -3.88 -13.47 0.17
CA PRO A 422 -2.96 -14.22 1.03
C PRO A 422 -2.11 -15.22 0.25
N TYR A 423 -2.66 -15.78 -0.84
CA TYR A 423 -1.99 -16.74 -1.72
C TYR A 423 -1.42 -16.11 -3.00
N GLY A 424 -1.46 -14.76 -3.12
CA GLY A 424 -0.97 -14.02 -4.29
C GLY A 424 -1.98 -13.87 -5.43
N GLU A 425 -2.96 -14.78 -5.49
CA GLU A 425 -4.09 -14.80 -6.44
C GLU A 425 -5.38 -15.14 -5.69
N ARG A 426 -6.53 -14.92 -6.33
CA ARG A 426 -7.81 -15.38 -5.78
C ARG A 426 -7.87 -16.89 -5.79
N THR A 427 -8.40 -17.42 -4.72
CA THR A 427 -8.60 -18.87 -4.56
C THR A 427 -9.86 -19.36 -5.26
N GLY A 428 -10.83 -18.49 -5.50
CA GLY A 428 -12.16 -18.80 -5.94
C GLY A 428 -13.11 -19.21 -4.81
N ASP A 429 -12.57 -19.40 -3.61
CA ASP A 429 -13.36 -19.60 -2.40
C ASP A 429 -13.79 -18.24 -1.84
N ARG A 430 -15.10 -18.06 -1.65
CA ARG A 430 -15.69 -16.78 -1.24
C ARG A 430 -15.19 -16.34 0.14
N ASP A 431 -15.14 -17.26 1.10
CA ASP A 431 -14.81 -16.93 2.49
C ASP A 431 -13.29 -16.70 2.66
N VAL A 432 -12.47 -17.42 1.90
CA VAL A 432 -11.02 -17.20 1.84
C VAL A 432 -10.67 -15.88 1.16
N ASP A 433 -11.42 -15.50 0.12
CA ASP A 433 -11.21 -14.28 -0.65
C ASP A 433 -11.98 -13.06 -0.09
N ALA A 434 -12.59 -13.18 1.11
CA ALA A 434 -13.34 -12.13 1.77
C ALA A 434 -12.51 -11.33 2.79
N VAL A 435 -12.94 -10.08 3.03
CA VAL A 435 -12.57 -9.25 4.19
C VAL A 435 -13.84 -8.73 4.84
N MET A 436 -14.02 -9.00 6.12
CA MET A 436 -15.22 -8.61 6.88
C MET A 436 -15.00 -7.25 7.53
N LEU A 437 -15.96 -6.34 7.37
CA LEU A 437 -16.01 -5.02 8.00
C LEU A 437 -17.30 -4.91 8.80
N THR A 438 -17.24 -4.80 10.12
CA THR A 438 -18.43 -4.52 10.94
C THR A 438 -18.86 -3.05 10.75
N ALA A 439 -20.16 -2.81 10.55
CA ALA A 439 -20.66 -1.48 10.19
C ALA A 439 -22.12 -1.28 10.60
N HIS A 440 -22.46 -1.53 11.86
CA HIS A 440 -23.84 -1.58 12.33
C HIS A 440 -24.57 -0.24 12.26
N ASP A 441 -23.92 0.84 12.69
CA ASP A 441 -24.47 2.19 12.71
C ASP A 441 -24.67 2.83 11.33
N LYS A 442 -24.16 2.18 10.27
CA LYS A 442 -24.13 2.69 8.90
C LYS A 442 -24.82 1.78 7.88
N PHE A 443 -25.67 0.88 8.34
CA PHE A 443 -26.32 -0.11 7.46
C PHE A 443 -27.01 0.53 6.24
N GLN A 444 -27.84 1.54 6.46
CA GLN A 444 -28.58 2.22 5.39
C GLN A 444 -27.62 2.99 4.46
N ASP A 445 -26.60 3.64 5.03
CA ASP A 445 -25.60 4.36 4.27
C ASP A 445 -24.77 3.41 3.38
N ILE A 446 -24.43 2.23 3.90
CA ILE A 446 -23.68 1.19 3.16
C ILE A 446 -24.55 0.60 2.04
N LEU A 447 -25.81 0.31 2.31
CA LEU A 447 -26.73 -0.16 1.27
C LEU A 447 -26.92 0.88 0.16
N ALA A 448 -27.08 2.16 0.52
CA ALA A 448 -27.18 3.25 -0.44
C ALA A 448 -25.87 3.44 -1.24
N GLU A 449 -24.71 3.25 -0.59
CA GLU A 449 -23.41 3.31 -1.23
C GLU A 449 -23.18 2.10 -2.16
N ALA A 450 -23.59 0.90 -1.76
CA ALA A 450 -23.46 -0.32 -2.55
C ALA A 450 -24.23 -0.30 -3.89
N GLN A 451 -25.21 0.59 -4.00
CA GLN A 451 -25.94 0.81 -5.26
C GLN A 451 -25.20 1.73 -6.24
N LYS A 452 -24.17 2.44 -5.80
CA LYS A 452 -23.36 3.30 -6.67
C LYS A 452 -22.34 2.46 -7.45
N GLY A 453 -22.16 2.78 -8.73
CA GLY A 453 -21.29 2.03 -9.62
C GLY A 453 -19.81 2.02 -9.24
N ASP A 454 -19.34 3.04 -8.50
CA ASP A 454 -17.96 3.21 -8.02
C ASP A 454 -17.72 2.72 -6.58
N SER A 455 -18.73 2.09 -5.96
CA SER A 455 -18.62 1.58 -4.59
C SER A 455 -17.74 0.35 -4.51
N ILE A 456 -16.95 0.27 -3.41
CA ILE A 456 -16.19 -0.94 -3.06
C ILE A 456 -17.10 -2.05 -2.50
N PHE A 457 -18.27 -1.71 -1.98
CA PHE A 457 -19.29 -2.68 -1.55
C PHE A 457 -20.32 -2.86 -2.65
N LYS A 458 -20.71 -4.08 -2.90
CA LYS A 458 -21.84 -4.44 -3.77
C LYS A 458 -23.00 -4.91 -2.91
N ALA A 459 -24.22 -4.79 -3.40
CA ALA A 459 -25.40 -5.20 -2.65
C ALA A 459 -25.36 -6.67 -2.17
N GLY A 460 -24.75 -7.56 -2.95
CA GLY A 460 -24.53 -8.98 -2.59
C GLY A 460 -23.41 -9.23 -1.58
N ASN A 461 -22.69 -8.18 -1.15
CA ASN A 461 -21.58 -8.28 -0.20
C ASN A 461 -21.94 -7.67 1.18
N VAL A 462 -23.21 -7.69 1.52
CA VAL A 462 -23.71 -7.31 2.86
C VAL A 462 -24.17 -8.59 3.55
N ILE A 463 -23.62 -8.84 4.73
CA ILE A 463 -23.91 -10.01 5.57
C ILE A 463 -24.60 -9.50 6.83
N LYS A 464 -25.64 -10.20 7.26
CA LYS A 464 -26.28 -9.94 8.54
C LYS A 464 -25.56 -10.72 9.64
N ALA A 465 -25.22 -10.03 10.72
CA ALA A 465 -24.48 -10.65 11.84
C ALA A 465 -25.31 -11.75 12.51
N GLU A 466 -26.63 -11.58 12.55
CA GLU A 466 -27.56 -12.60 13.06
C GLU A 466 -27.49 -13.92 12.27
N ASP A 467 -27.11 -13.89 11.01
CA ASP A 467 -26.96 -15.09 10.15
C ASP A 467 -25.61 -15.84 10.40
N LEU A 468 -24.68 -15.23 11.14
CA LEU A 468 -23.37 -15.84 11.44
C LEU A 468 -23.43 -16.88 12.58
N ASP A 469 -24.42 -16.78 13.46
CA ASP A 469 -24.59 -17.66 14.62
C ASP A 469 -25.47 -18.89 14.30
N GLU A 470 -26.09 -18.98 13.13
CA GLU A 470 -26.82 -20.18 12.71
C GLU A 470 -25.84 -21.25 12.22
N PRO A 471 -25.81 -22.44 12.85
CA PRO A 471 -25.04 -23.55 12.30
C PRO A 471 -25.64 -23.94 10.95
N GLU A 472 -24.82 -23.94 9.90
CA GLU A 472 -25.24 -24.49 8.59
C GLU A 472 -25.72 -25.93 8.81
N GLU A 473 -27.00 -26.21 8.55
CA GLU A 473 -27.53 -27.57 8.48
C GLU A 473 -26.79 -28.31 7.37
N ILE A 474 -25.81 -29.11 7.75
CA ILE A 474 -25.12 -30.00 6.80
C ILE A 474 -26.12 -31.13 6.46
N THR A 475 -26.85 -30.94 5.37
CA THR A 475 -27.71 -31.98 4.80
C THR A 475 -26.83 -33.05 4.17
N TYR A 476 -26.54 -34.14 4.89
CA TYR A 476 -25.91 -35.31 4.30
C TYR A 476 -26.92 -35.99 3.38
N THR A 477 -26.75 -35.86 2.07
CA THR A 477 -27.44 -36.74 1.12
C THR A 477 -26.66 -38.05 1.10
N GLN A 478 -27.19 -39.09 1.76
CA GLN A 478 -26.69 -40.46 1.56
C GLN A 478 -26.96 -40.86 0.09
N LEU A 479 -25.89 -41.16 -0.63
CA LEU A 479 -25.92 -41.83 -1.92
C LEU A 479 -26.04 -43.34 -1.72
#